data_1f342b972222885c43901745ab57f1d0
#
_entry.id   1f342b972222885c43901745ab57f1d0
#
_cell.length_a   1.000
_cell.length_b   1.000
_cell.length_c   1.000
_cell.angle_alpha   90.00
_cell.angle_beta   90.00
_cell.angle_gamma   90.00
#
_symmetry.space_group_name_H-M   'P 1'
#
loop_
_entity.id
_entity.type
_entity.pdbx_description
1 polymer ?
#
loop_
_entity_poly.entity_id
_entity_poly.type
_entity_poly.pdbx_seq_one_letter_code
_entity_poly.pdbx_strand_id
1 'polypeptide(L)'
;MRTPMIDEHNLVLFSRSEGDAYQSSKAAELSLNAAILRAEISRSYEEFLDIFETFYADDVEVSREDLQEMIRGKARIRPFLLNVLVPLHVMAEVAGLSISVQQTAVPGDTANETHSAWRIDFTGVGGRRCTLKWYATRRWNASRVVYEHHYDLQQIGGPLTMDDLNLGSGGSDVSI
;
A
#
# COMPACT_ATOMS: atom_id res chain seq x y z
N MET A 1 -40.47 -34.16 -25.69
CA MET A 1 -39.33 -33.65 -24.93
C MET A 1 -38.81 -32.39 -25.64
N ARG A 2 -39.00 -31.22 -25.08
CA ARG A 2 -38.45 -29.96 -25.63
C ARG A 2 -37.15 -29.67 -24.89
N THR A 3 -36.04 -29.63 -25.60
CA THR A 3 -34.74 -29.16 -25.12
C THR A 3 -34.86 -27.67 -24.78
N PRO A 4 -34.43 -27.21 -23.59
CA PRO A 4 -34.40 -25.78 -23.31
C PRO A 4 -33.36 -25.12 -24.21
N MET A 5 -33.80 -24.11 -24.97
CA MET A 5 -32.88 -23.20 -25.67
C MET A 5 -32.14 -22.39 -24.61
N ILE A 6 -30.83 -22.57 -24.51
CA ILE A 6 -29.96 -21.71 -23.75
C ILE A 6 -29.85 -20.42 -24.53
N ASP A 7 -30.25 -19.31 -23.90
CA ASP A 7 -30.20 -17.99 -24.50
C ASP A 7 -28.73 -17.51 -24.53
N GLU A 8 -28.09 -17.71 -25.68
CA GLU A 8 -26.68 -17.33 -25.91
C GLU A 8 -26.42 -15.83 -25.69
N HIS A 9 -27.46 -14.98 -25.78
CA HIS A 9 -27.34 -13.54 -25.53
C HIS A 9 -27.09 -13.19 -24.06
N ASN A 10 -27.62 -13.98 -23.12
CA ASN A 10 -27.37 -13.77 -21.69
C ASN A 10 -25.94 -14.16 -21.27
N LEU A 11 -25.36 -15.20 -21.87
CA LEU A 11 -23.97 -15.60 -21.61
C LEU A 11 -22.95 -14.53 -22.06
N VAL A 12 -23.20 -13.92 -23.22
CA VAL A 12 -22.32 -12.87 -23.76
C VAL A 12 -22.38 -11.58 -22.95
N LEU A 13 -23.55 -11.23 -22.40
CA LEU A 13 -23.72 -10.04 -21.54
C LEU A 13 -23.01 -10.21 -20.18
N PHE A 14 -23.07 -11.40 -19.56
CA PHE A 14 -22.38 -11.68 -18.30
C PHE A 14 -20.84 -11.64 -18.47
N SER A 15 -20.30 -12.23 -19.52
CA SER A 15 -18.86 -12.23 -19.77
C SER A 15 -18.31 -10.83 -20.12
N ARG A 16 -19.12 -9.98 -20.76
CA ARG A 16 -18.73 -8.62 -21.09
C ARG A 16 -18.70 -7.70 -19.86
N SER A 17 -19.68 -7.81 -18.98
CA SER A 17 -19.73 -7.04 -17.74
C SER A 17 -18.60 -7.41 -16.76
N GLU A 18 -18.23 -8.68 -16.67
CA GLU A 18 -17.10 -9.15 -15.85
C GLU A 18 -15.76 -8.68 -16.43
N GLY A 19 -15.60 -8.72 -17.75
CA GLY A 19 -14.41 -8.20 -18.42
C GLY A 19 -14.24 -6.70 -18.24
N ASP A 20 -15.31 -5.92 -18.31
CA ASP A 20 -15.30 -4.48 -18.10
C ASP A 20 -15.00 -4.14 -16.62
N ALA A 21 -15.54 -4.89 -15.67
CA ALA A 21 -15.25 -4.74 -14.23
C ALA A 21 -13.80 -5.07 -13.91
N TYR A 22 -13.26 -6.14 -14.48
CA TYR A 22 -11.85 -6.51 -14.34
C TYR A 22 -10.91 -5.43 -14.87
N GLN A 23 -11.18 -4.89 -16.04
CA GLN A 23 -10.37 -3.80 -16.62
C GLN A 23 -10.45 -2.53 -15.75
N SER A 24 -11.61 -2.24 -15.17
CA SER A 24 -11.82 -1.09 -14.31
C SER A 24 -11.03 -1.21 -12.99
N SER A 25 -11.11 -2.33 -12.28
CA SER A 25 -10.40 -2.55 -11.02
C SER A 25 -8.88 -2.60 -11.24
N LYS A 26 -8.43 -3.22 -12.32
CA LYS A 26 -7.01 -3.25 -12.68
C LYS A 26 -6.47 -1.87 -13.02
N ALA A 27 -7.20 -1.05 -13.77
CA ALA A 27 -6.82 0.33 -14.06
C ALA A 27 -6.77 1.19 -12.79
N ALA A 28 -7.74 1.00 -11.88
CA ALA A 28 -7.77 1.68 -10.60
C ALA A 28 -6.58 1.26 -9.70
N GLU A 29 -6.25 -0.05 -9.65
CA GLU A 29 -5.07 -0.56 -8.93
C GLU A 29 -3.77 0.05 -9.47
N LEU A 30 -3.59 0.08 -10.78
CA LEU A 30 -2.41 0.69 -11.40
C LEU A 30 -2.31 2.19 -11.08
N SER A 31 -3.43 2.89 -11.10
CA SER A 31 -3.49 4.32 -10.77
C SER A 31 -3.19 4.58 -9.30
N LEU A 32 -3.75 3.79 -8.39
CA LEU A 32 -3.47 3.86 -6.96
C LEU A 32 -2.00 3.59 -6.66
N ASN A 33 -1.45 2.49 -7.18
CA ASN A 33 -0.06 2.13 -6.96
C ASN A 33 0.92 3.19 -7.51
N ALA A 34 0.64 3.74 -8.69
CA ALA A 34 1.44 4.82 -9.25
C ALA A 34 1.36 6.10 -8.41
N ALA A 35 0.19 6.40 -7.83
CA ALA A 35 0.03 7.53 -6.92
C ALA A 35 0.81 7.33 -5.61
N ILE A 36 0.71 6.15 -4.98
CA ILE A 36 1.48 5.79 -3.78
C ILE A 36 2.98 5.93 -4.03
N LEU A 37 3.49 5.37 -5.14
CA LEU A 37 4.91 5.46 -5.47
C LEU A 37 5.36 6.91 -5.69
N ARG A 38 4.53 7.77 -6.28
CA ARG A 38 4.84 9.21 -6.42
C ARG A 38 4.90 9.91 -5.08
N ALA A 39 3.96 9.66 -4.18
CA ALA A 39 3.94 10.24 -2.84
C ALA A 39 5.17 9.81 -2.02
N GLU A 40 5.62 8.57 -2.15
CA GLU A 40 6.85 8.08 -1.52
C GLU A 40 8.10 8.77 -2.08
N ILE A 41 8.16 9.02 -3.40
CA ILE A 41 9.27 9.73 -4.03
C ILE A 41 9.30 11.20 -3.60
N SER A 42 8.15 11.87 -3.54
CA SER A 42 8.01 13.25 -3.09
C SER A 42 8.18 13.41 -1.59
N ARG A 43 8.09 12.30 -0.84
CA ARG A 43 8.08 12.26 0.63
C ARG A 43 6.99 13.15 1.24
N SER A 44 5.84 13.19 0.58
CA SER A 44 4.69 13.97 1.00
C SER A 44 3.62 13.07 1.62
N TYR A 45 3.50 13.13 2.95
CA TYR A 45 2.40 12.46 3.63
C TYR A 45 1.04 13.08 3.30
N GLU A 46 1.00 14.34 2.91
CA GLU A 46 -0.20 15.04 2.47
C GLU A 46 -0.73 14.44 1.17
N GLU A 47 0.15 14.22 0.17
CA GLU A 47 -0.21 13.49 -1.06
C GLU A 47 -0.73 12.08 -0.75
N PHE A 48 -0.15 11.41 0.23
CA PHE A 48 -0.61 10.10 0.66
C PHE A 48 -2.04 10.12 1.22
N LEU A 49 -2.36 11.14 2.01
CA LEU A 49 -3.71 11.34 2.53
C LEU A 49 -4.71 11.67 1.42
N ASP A 50 -4.33 12.48 0.44
CA ASP A 50 -5.17 12.80 -0.72
C ASP A 50 -5.48 11.55 -1.57
N ILE A 51 -4.47 10.68 -1.74
CA ILE A 51 -4.63 9.38 -2.40
C ILE A 51 -5.63 8.52 -1.61
N PHE A 52 -5.46 8.44 -0.30
CA PHE A 52 -6.36 7.69 0.57
C PHE A 52 -7.80 8.22 0.46
N GLU A 53 -8.02 9.53 0.52
CA GLU A 53 -9.34 10.13 0.34
C GLU A 53 -9.94 9.85 -1.05
N THR A 54 -9.12 9.81 -2.08
CA THR A 54 -9.56 9.60 -3.47
C THR A 54 -9.93 8.15 -3.76
N PHE A 55 -9.08 7.20 -3.36
CA PHE A 55 -9.19 5.81 -3.79
C PHE A 55 -9.93 4.90 -2.80
N TYR A 56 -10.07 5.28 -1.54
CA TYR A 56 -10.70 4.40 -0.55
C TYR A 56 -12.16 4.80 -0.30
N ALA A 57 -13.02 3.81 -0.07
CA ALA A 57 -14.42 4.04 0.32
C ALA A 57 -14.50 4.52 1.77
N ASP A 58 -15.57 5.23 2.13
CA ASP A 58 -15.72 5.79 3.49
C ASP A 58 -15.81 4.72 4.56
N ASP A 59 -16.37 3.56 4.22
CA ASP A 59 -16.56 2.38 5.07
C ASP A 59 -15.49 1.29 4.84
N VAL A 60 -14.38 1.63 4.17
CA VAL A 60 -13.29 0.68 3.88
C VAL A 60 -12.82 -0.09 5.11
N GLU A 61 -12.52 -1.34 4.92
CA GLU A 61 -11.91 -2.22 5.92
C GLU A 61 -10.44 -2.47 5.57
N VAL A 62 -9.55 -2.23 6.51
CA VAL A 62 -8.11 -2.53 6.37
C VAL A 62 -7.71 -3.50 7.46
N SER A 63 -7.08 -4.60 7.06
CA SER A 63 -6.52 -5.57 7.99
C SER A 63 -5.03 -5.81 7.70
N ARG A 64 -4.29 -6.11 8.76
CA ARG A 64 -2.89 -6.51 8.68
C ARG A 64 -2.72 -7.78 9.52
N GLU A 65 -2.08 -8.77 8.94
CA GLU A 65 -1.87 -10.07 9.59
C GLU A 65 -1.08 -9.95 10.90
N ASP A 66 -0.07 -9.07 10.94
CA ASP A 66 0.80 -8.86 12.09
C ASP A 66 0.11 -8.12 13.26
N LEU A 67 -0.95 -7.36 13.01
CA LEU A 67 -1.68 -6.59 14.02
C LEU A 67 -2.87 -7.34 14.61
N GLN A 68 -3.31 -8.44 13.99
CA GLN A 68 -4.50 -9.22 14.36
C GLN A 68 -5.77 -8.36 14.53
N GLU A 69 -5.78 -7.17 13.93
CA GLU A 69 -6.84 -6.19 14.06
C GLU A 69 -7.33 -5.76 12.67
N MET A 70 -8.66 -5.63 12.55
CA MET A 70 -9.31 -5.03 11.41
C MET A 70 -9.77 -3.62 11.79
N ILE A 71 -9.33 -2.62 11.02
CA ILE A 71 -9.73 -1.23 11.21
C ILE A 71 -10.78 -0.89 10.16
N ARG A 72 -11.91 -0.32 10.58
CA ARG A 72 -13.03 0.04 9.70
C ARG A 72 -13.23 1.54 9.63
N GLY A 73 -13.44 2.02 8.40
CA GLY A 73 -13.79 3.38 8.07
C GLY A 73 -12.61 4.34 8.02
N LYS A 74 -12.64 5.24 7.06
CA LYS A 74 -11.59 6.24 6.82
C LYS A 74 -11.22 7.05 8.06
N ALA A 75 -12.21 7.45 8.86
CA ALA A 75 -11.99 8.26 10.07
C ALA A 75 -11.08 7.57 11.11
N ARG A 76 -11.09 6.22 11.14
CA ARG A 76 -10.22 5.43 12.04
C ARG A 76 -8.88 5.09 11.39
N ILE A 77 -8.87 4.85 10.08
CA ILE A 77 -7.66 4.48 9.34
C ILE A 77 -6.73 5.67 9.18
N ARG A 78 -7.26 6.88 8.93
CA ARG A 78 -6.46 8.09 8.72
C ARG A 78 -5.48 8.40 9.85
N PRO A 79 -5.87 8.43 11.14
CA PRO A 79 -4.91 8.62 12.24
C PRO A 79 -3.84 7.53 12.31
N PHE A 80 -4.21 6.29 12.00
CA PHE A 80 -3.27 5.18 11.95
C PHE A 80 -2.21 5.39 10.86
N LEU A 81 -2.61 5.79 9.65
CA LEU A 81 -1.67 6.11 8.57
C LEU A 81 -0.74 7.26 8.95
N LEU A 82 -1.25 8.34 9.55
CA LEU A 82 -0.42 9.46 10.00
C LEU A 82 0.61 9.04 11.04
N ASN A 83 0.25 8.17 11.97
CA ASN A 83 1.18 7.66 12.99
C ASN A 83 2.32 6.81 12.41
N VAL A 84 2.18 6.29 11.19
CA VAL A 84 3.22 5.52 10.48
C VAL A 84 4.00 6.42 9.51
N LEU A 85 3.30 7.19 8.69
CA LEU A 85 3.89 7.95 7.58
C LEU A 85 4.70 9.15 8.06
N VAL A 86 4.18 9.92 9.03
CA VAL A 86 4.87 11.14 9.50
C VAL A 86 6.24 10.82 10.12
N PRO A 87 6.36 9.87 11.07
CA PRO A 87 7.67 9.49 11.59
C PRO A 87 8.61 8.95 10.52
N LEU A 88 8.11 8.16 9.57
CA LEU A 88 8.91 7.60 8.49
C LEU A 88 9.50 8.70 7.60
N HIS A 89 8.70 9.67 7.18
CA HIS A 89 9.16 10.79 6.34
C HIS A 89 10.11 11.72 7.10
N VAL A 90 9.82 12.03 8.37
CA VAL A 90 10.71 12.81 9.23
C VAL A 90 12.06 12.12 9.41
N MET A 91 12.08 10.80 9.66
CA MET A 91 13.33 10.05 9.77
C MET A 91 14.11 10.03 8.46
N ALA A 92 13.43 9.90 7.32
CA ALA A 92 14.08 9.94 6.01
C ALA A 92 14.74 11.31 5.74
N GLU A 93 14.07 12.39 6.12
CA GLU A 93 14.55 13.75 5.88
C GLU A 93 15.65 14.17 6.86
N VAL A 94 15.40 13.98 8.16
CA VAL A 94 16.28 14.48 9.23
C VAL A 94 17.46 13.56 9.48
N ALA A 95 17.24 12.24 9.46
CA ALA A 95 18.26 11.26 9.78
C ALA A 95 19.04 10.76 8.55
N GLY A 96 18.79 11.29 7.37
CA GLY A 96 19.46 10.89 6.13
C GLY A 96 19.19 9.45 5.71
N LEU A 97 18.07 8.86 6.17
CA LEU A 97 17.67 7.51 5.80
C LEU A 97 17.26 7.47 4.33
N SER A 98 17.91 6.64 3.52
CA SER A 98 17.48 6.41 2.14
C SER A 98 16.35 5.36 2.13
N ILE A 99 15.24 5.73 1.49
CA ILE A 99 14.06 4.86 1.34
C ILE A 99 13.80 4.63 -0.14
N SER A 100 13.62 3.37 -0.53
CA SER A 100 13.21 2.96 -1.88
C SER A 100 11.99 2.06 -1.77
N VAL A 101 10.93 2.41 -2.50
CA VAL A 101 9.67 1.64 -2.54
C VAL A 101 9.50 1.03 -3.92
N GLN A 102 9.17 -0.24 -3.96
CA GLN A 102 8.87 -1.00 -5.17
C GLN A 102 7.54 -1.72 -5.03
N GLN A 103 6.79 -1.77 -6.12
CA GLN A 103 5.54 -2.51 -6.21
C GLN A 103 5.55 -3.37 -7.46
N THR A 104 5.03 -4.58 -7.36
CA THR A 104 4.90 -5.52 -8.47
C THR A 104 3.51 -6.15 -8.44
N ALA A 105 2.85 -6.24 -9.59
CA ALA A 105 1.60 -6.98 -9.71
C ALA A 105 1.84 -8.47 -9.48
N VAL A 106 0.89 -9.12 -8.80
CA VAL A 106 0.91 -10.56 -8.53
C VAL A 106 -0.23 -11.22 -9.29
N PRO A 107 -0.03 -12.42 -9.87
CA PRO A 107 -1.12 -13.14 -10.50
C PRO A 107 -2.24 -13.48 -9.52
N GLY A 108 -3.47 -13.55 -10.00
CA GLY A 108 -4.64 -13.90 -9.20
C GLY A 108 -5.76 -12.87 -9.21
N ASP A 109 -5.58 -11.77 -9.94
CA ASP A 109 -6.61 -10.73 -10.06
C ASP A 109 -7.91 -11.31 -10.61
N THR A 110 -9.02 -10.85 -10.04
CA THR A 110 -10.39 -11.13 -10.50
C THR A 110 -11.09 -9.83 -10.88
N ALA A 111 -12.36 -9.90 -11.24
CA ALA A 111 -13.14 -8.72 -11.61
C ALA A 111 -13.13 -7.61 -10.54
N ASN A 112 -13.13 -7.98 -9.26
CA ASN A 112 -13.25 -7.06 -8.15
C ASN A 112 -12.12 -7.17 -7.12
N GLU A 113 -11.08 -7.96 -7.41
CA GLU A 113 -9.97 -8.18 -6.49
C GLU A 113 -8.65 -8.13 -7.23
N THR A 114 -7.70 -7.40 -6.66
CA THR A 114 -6.34 -7.23 -7.19
C THR A 114 -5.31 -7.59 -6.13
N HIS A 115 -4.14 -8.03 -6.61
CA HIS A 115 -3.04 -8.46 -5.77
C HIS A 115 -1.76 -7.70 -6.14
N SER A 116 -1.00 -7.31 -5.13
CA SER A 116 0.30 -6.65 -5.33
C SER A 116 1.32 -7.09 -4.29
N ALA A 117 2.58 -7.14 -4.71
CA ALA A 117 3.72 -7.36 -3.84
C ALA A 117 4.44 -6.03 -3.63
N TRP A 118 4.78 -5.74 -2.39
CA TRP A 118 5.44 -4.52 -1.97
C TRP A 118 6.79 -4.81 -1.37
N ARG A 119 7.72 -3.90 -1.59
CA ARG A 119 9.04 -3.92 -1.00
C ARG A 119 9.47 -2.51 -0.65
N ILE A 120 9.91 -2.30 0.59
CA ILE A 120 10.58 -1.08 1.03
C ILE A 120 11.99 -1.44 1.46
N ASP A 121 12.97 -0.79 0.87
CA ASP A 121 14.36 -0.87 1.27
C ASP A 121 14.75 0.40 2.02
N PHE A 122 15.25 0.23 3.23
CA PHE A 122 15.82 1.28 4.04
C PHE A 122 17.33 1.13 4.03
N THR A 123 18.06 2.21 3.80
CA THR A 123 19.52 2.23 3.86
C THR A 123 19.98 3.34 4.81
N GLY A 124 20.63 2.97 5.89
CA GLY A 124 21.25 3.88 6.83
C GLY A 124 22.52 4.53 6.28
N VAL A 125 23.00 5.58 6.94
CA VAL A 125 24.21 6.34 6.52
C VAL A 125 25.47 5.48 6.45
N GLY A 126 25.56 4.43 7.28
CA GLY A 126 26.66 3.44 7.24
C GLY A 126 26.51 2.36 6.16
N GLY A 127 25.48 2.45 5.31
CA GLY A 127 25.21 1.48 4.25
C GLY A 127 24.50 0.19 4.74
N ARG A 128 24.14 0.08 6.02
CA ARG A 128 23.32 -1.03 6.53
C ARG A 128 21.94 -0.96 5.90
N ARG A 129 21.41 -2.13 5.53
CA ARG A 129 20.10 -2.24 4.87
C ARG A 129 19.14 -3.06 5.69
N CYS A 130 17.90 -2.61 5.71
CA CYS A 130 16.72 -3.35 6.17
C CYS A 130 15.69 -3.34 5.06
N THR A 131 15.12 -4.49 4.73
CA THR A 131 14.08 -4.61 3.71
C THR A 131 12.81 -5.13 4.35
N LEU A 132 11.68 -4.47 4.11
CA LEU A 132 10.35 -4.98 4.40
C LEU A 132 9.71 -5.44 3.10
N LYS A 133 9.08 -6.61 3.14
CA LYS A 133 8.28 -7.15 2.03
C LYS A 133 6.94 -7.60 2.56
N TRP A 134 5.88 -7.39 1.78
CA TRP A 134 4.55 -7.90 2.08
C TRP A 134 3.72 -7.99 0.81
N TYR A 135 2.61 -8.66 0.92
CA TYR A 135 1.59 -8.71 -0.11
C TYR A 135 0.37 -7.90 0.32
N ALA A 136 -0.33 -7.34 -0.65
CA ALA A 136 -1.60 -6.67 -0.44
C ALA A 136 -2.65 -7.24 -1.39
N THR A 137 -3.82 -7.55 -0.85
CA THR A 137 -5.03 -7.87 -1.60
C THR A 137 -6.02 -6.74 -1.40
N ARG A 138 -6.59 -6.23 -2.49
CA ARG A 138 -7.59 -5.17 -2.46
C ARG A 138 -8.86 -5.64 -3.15
N ARG A 139 -10.01 -5.39 -2.49
CA ARG A 139 -11.32 -5.53 -3.13
C ARG A 139 -11.85 -4.16 -3.51
N TRP A 140 -12.45 -4.11 -4.69
CA TRP A 140 -12.91 -2.90 -5.35
C TRP A 140 -14.43 -2.87 -5.48
N ASN A 141 -15.01 -1.71 -5.25
CA ASN A 141 -16.35 -1.37 -5.68
C ASN A 141 -16.22 -0.16 -6.62
N ALA A 142 -16.50 -0.38 -7.91
CA ALA A 142 -16.14 0.53 -8.99
C ALA A 142 -14.63 0.87 -8.94
N SER A 143 -14.26 2.11 -8.70
CA SER A 143 -12.87 2.57 -8.61
C SER A 143 -12.39 2.82 -7.18
N ARG A 144 -13.12 2.33 -6.15
CA ARG A 144 -12.79 2.54 -4.74
C ARG A 144 -12.46 1.23 -4.05
N VAL A 145 -11.42 1.24 -3.24
CA VAL A 145 -11.05 0.14 -2.35
C VAL A 145 -12.06 0.07 -1.22
N VAL A 146 -12.73 -1.07 -1.07
CA VAL A 146 -13.66 -1.34 0.04
C VAL A 146 -13.06 -2.27 1.09
N TYR A 147 -12.01 -3.00 0.72
CA TYR A 147 -11.26 -3.88 1.62
C TYR A 147 -9.80 -3.96 1.18
N GLU A 148 -8.88 -3.90 2.13
CA GLU A 148 -7.46 -4.12 1.92
C GLU A 148 -6.90 -5.02 3.01
N HIS A 149 -6.14 -6.04 2.60
CA HIS A 149 -5.47 -6.97 3.50
C HIS A 149 -3.99 -7.04 3.19
N HIS A 150 -3.16 -6.78 4.22
CA HIS A 150 -1.72 -6.93 4.15
C HIS A 150 -1.28 -8.20 4.87
N TYR A 151 -0.53 -9.04 4.19
CA TYR A 151 -0.13 -10.35 4.71
C TYR A 151 1.29 -10.73 4.29
N ASP A 152 1.82 -11.76 4.94
CA ASP A 152 3.18 -12.29 4.72
C ASP A 152 4.25 -11.19 4.88
N LEU A 153 4.16 -10.43 5.97
CA LEU A 153 5.13 -9.38 6.27
C LEU A 153 6.47 -10.01 6.66
N GLN A 154 7.48 -9.75 5.88
CA GLN A 154 8.84 -10.26 6.06
C GLN A 154 9.82 -9.11 6.25
N GLN A 155 10.68 -9.22 7.26
CA GLN A 155 11.83 -8.34 7.44
C GLN A 155 13.11 -9.10 7.08
N ILE A 156 13.89 -8.52 6.18
CA ILE A 156 15.18 -9.05 5.73
C ILE A 156 16.29 -8.09 6.17
N GLY A 157 17.29 -8.61 6.80
CA GLY A 157 18.34 -7.82 7.46
C GLY A 157 18.00 -7.47 8.90
N GLY A 158 18.98 -6.97 9.63
CA GLY A 158 18.76 -6.50 11.00
C GLY A 158 18.00 -5.18 11.05
N PRO A 159 17.38 -4.84 12.18
CA PRO A 159 16.80 -3.53 12.37
C PRO A 159 17.87 -2.45 12.21
N LEU A 160 17.49 -1.28 11.67
CA LEU A 160 18.35 -0.10 11.70
C LEU A 160 18.53 0.35 13.16
N THR A 161 19.76 0.71 13.50
CA THR A 161 20.12 1.22 14.84
C THR A 161 20.32 2.72 14.80
N MET A 162 20.49 3.37 15.95
CA MET A 162 20.78 4.80 16.01
C MET A 162 22.05 5.19 15.26
N ASP A 163 23.03 4.30 15.17
CA ASP A 163 24.27 4.52 14.42
C ASP A 163 24.06 4.53 12.89
N ASP A 164 22.95 3.96 12.43
CA ASP A 164 22.57 3.97 11.02
C ASP A 164 21.85 5.26 10.61
N LEU A 165 21.53 6.13 11.58
CA LEU A 165 20.84 7.38 11.40
C LEU A 165 21.83 8.55 11.53
N ASN A 166 21.79 9.48 10.58
CA ASN A 166 22.57 10.71 10.68
C ASN A 166 21.84 11.70 11.61
N LEU A 167 21.84 11.42 12.90
CA LEU A 167 21.22 12.30 13.92
C LEU A 167 22.11 13.49 14.28
N GLY A 168 22.95 13.94 13.34
CA GLY A 168 23.87 15.04 13.54
C GLY A 168 24.69 14.86 14.83
N SER A 169 25.96 14.66 14.71
CA SER A 169 26.88 14.84 15.83
C SER A 169 26.86 16.35 16.21
N GLY A 170 25.77 16.80 16.78
CA GLY A 170 25.72 18.04 17.53
C GLY A 170 26.61 17.82 18.73
N GLY A 171 27.89 18.03 18.52
CA GLY A 171 28.85 18.12 19.60
C GLY A 171 28.38 19.16 20.58
N SER A 172 27.69 18.76 21.59
CA SER A 172 27.62 19.49 22.82
C SER A 172 28.96 19.31 23.55
N ASP A 173 29.96 20.04 23.07
CA ASP A 173 31.02 20.51 23.96
C ASP A 173 30.37 21.46 24.95
N VAL A 174 29.65 20.94 25.92
CA VAL A 174 29.39 21.63 27.17
C VAL A 174 30.53 21.27 28.09
N SER A 175 31.64 21.97 27.95
CA SER A 175 32.61 22.10 29.04
C SER A 175 31.95 22.86 30.16
N ILE A 176 31.80 22.21 31.28
CA ILE A 176 31.51 22.80 32.61
C ILE A 176 32.82 23.17 33.27
#